data_4655d623d907e4fcd5a95e83ec67469f
#
_entry.id   4655d623d907e4fcd5a95e83ec67469f
#
_cell.length_a   1.000
_cell.length_b   1.000
_cell.length_c   1.000
_cell.angle_alpha   90.00
_cell.angle_beta   90.00
_cell.angle_gamma   90.00
#
_symmetry.space_group_name_H-M   'P 1'
#
loop_
_entity.id
_entity.type
_entity.pdbx_description
1 polymer ?
#
loop_
_entity_poly.entity_id
_entity_poly.type
_entity_poly.pdbx_seq_one_letter_code
_entity_poly.pdbx_strand_id
1 'polypeptide(L)'
;ASLICSLLFSLLYGVLQSPILVMLGANAETMQATADYLFWTVLLGSAPSILNVVLAYLVRAEGSSLHASIGTMCGCLLNIVLDPIFILPWGLNLGAAGAGCATCLSNTVACLYFFVLLFVKRGKTYVCIKPSMFRPSKQIVKGVCGVGIPASIQNLLNVTGMTILNNFTSAYGSDPVAAMGTVS
;
A
#
# COMPACT_ATOMS: atom_id res chain seq x y z
N ALA A 1 9.85 -13.39 1.58
CA ALA A 1 8.40 -13.67 1.74
C ALA A 1 7.56 -12.52 1.22
N SER A 2 7.67 -11.29 1.74
CA SER A 2 6.83 -10.13 1.39
C SER A 2 6.84 -9.80 -0.12
N LEU A 3 8.00 -9.81 -0.77
CA LEU A 3 8.10 -9.62 -2.23
C LEU A 3 7.36 -10.70 -3.03
N ILE A 4 7.47 -11.95 -2.60
CA ILE A 4 6.75 -13.06 -3.26
C ILE A 4 5.25 -12.88 -3.10
N CYS A 5 4.80 -12.51 -1.90
CA CYS A 5 3.39 -12.24 -1.64
C CYS A 5 2.88 -11.04 -2.46
N SER A 6 3.67 -9.95 -2.59
CA SER A 6 3.27 -8.80 -3.40
C SER A 6 3.16 -9.14 -4.89
N LEU A 7 4.10 -9.92 -5.42
CA LEU A 7 4.06 -10.36 -6.81
C LEU A 7 2.89 -11.31 -7.07
N LEU A 8 2.62 -12.25 -6.16
CA LEU A 8 1.47 -13.14 -6.26
C LEU A 8 0.15 -12.35 -6.22
N PHE A 9 0.05 -11.37 -5.33
CA PHE A 9 -1.13 -10.51 -5.22
C PHE A 9 -1.32 -9.65 -6.48
N SER A 10 -0.24 -9.05 -6.99
CA SER A 10 -0.26 -8.28 -8.22
C SER A 10 -0.69 -9.12 -9.43
N LEU A 11 -0.19 -10.35 -9.53
CA LEU A 11 -0.54 -11.28 -10.60
C LEU A 11 -1.99 -11.75 -10.48
N LEU A 12 -2.44 -12.06 -9.25
CA LEU A 12 -3.83 -12.44 -8.98
C LEU A 12 -4.79 -11.30 -9.34
N TYR A 13 -4.42 -10.07 -8.97
CA TYR A 13 -5.20 -8.89 -9.36
C TYR A 13 -5.26 -8.72 -10.87
N GLY A 14 -4.12 -8.86 -11.59
CA GLY A 14 -4.07 -8.75 -13.05
C GLY A 14 -5.01 -9.73 -13.76
N VAL A 15 -5.16 -10.95 -13.22
CA VAL A 15 -6.09 -11.97 -13.76
C VAL A 15 -7.55 -11.68 -13.39
N LEU A 16 -7.80 -11.17 -12.20
CA LEU A 16 -9.14 -10.94 -11.65
C LEU A 16 -9.61 -9.48 -11.73
N GLN A 17 -8.94 -8.65 -12.53
CA GLN A 17 -9.22 -7.20 -12.63
C GLN A 17 -10.69 -6.92 -12.94
N SER A 18 -11.26 -7.55 -13.97
CA SER A 18 -12.65 -7.31 -14.37
C SER A 18 -13.68 -7.64 -13.28
N PRO A 19 -13.68 -8.83 -12.65
CA PRO A 19 -14.63 -9.12 -11.59
C PRO A 19 -14.43 -8.24 -10.34
N ILE A 20 -13.19 -7.86 -10.02
CA ILE A 20 -12.91 -6.99 -8.87
C ILE A 20 -13.46 -5.58 -9.09
N LEU A 21 -13.31 -5.01 -10.29
CA LEU A 21 -13.86 -3.68 -10.62
C LEU A 21 -15.38 -3.65 -10.48
N VAL A 22 -16.05 -4.70 -10.95
CA VAL A 22 -17.52 -4.82 -10.81
C VAL A 22 -17.92 -4.95 -9.33
N MET A 23 -17.21 -5.76 -8.55
CA MET A 23 -17.47 -5.91 -7.11
C MET A 23 -17.23 -4.61 -6.32
N LEU A 24 -16.30 -3.77 -6.76
CA LEU A 24 -16.04 -2.45 -6.16
C LEU A 24 -17.11 -1.41 -6.51
N GLY A 25 -18.10 -1.76 -7.34
CA GLY A 25 -19.18 -0.86 -7.71
C GLY A 25 -18.80 0.18 -8.76
N ALA A 26 -17.77 -0.07 -9.57
CA ALA A 26 -17.37 0.82 -10.65
C ALA A 26 -18.49 0.90 -11.71
N ASN A 27 -19.00 2.10 -11.94
CA ASN A 27 -19.97 2.38 -13.00
C ASN A 27 -19.27 2.54 -14.35
N ALA A 28 -20.04 2.49 -15.46
CA ALA A 28 -19.49 2.59 -16.80
C ALA A 28 -18.61 3.85 -17.03
N GLU A 29 -18.93 4.95 -16.36
CA GLU A 29 -18.18 6.20 -16.42
C GLU A 29 -16.88 6.18 -15.59
N THR A 30 -16.87 5.45 -14.47
CA THR A 30 -15.71 5.40 -13.56
C THR A 30 -14.82 4.20 -13.77
N MET A 31 -15.28 3.22 -14.56
CA MET A 31 -14.59 1.95 -14.80
C MET A 31 -13.15 2.15 -15.27
N GLN A 32 -12.96 3.03 -16.25
CA GLN A 32 -11.64 3.25 -16.84
C GLN A 32 -10.72 4.00 -15.86
N ALA A 33 -11.22 5.06 -15.22
CA ALA A 33 -10.45 5.80 -14.24
C ALA A 33 -10.03 4.93 -13.04
N THR A 34 -10.93 4.05 -12.59
CA THR A 34 -10.64 3.11 -11.50
C THR A 34 -9.64 2.04 -11.95
N ALA A 35 -9.76 1.53 -13.18
CA ALA A 35 -8.81 0.57 -13.72
C ALA A 35 -7.40 1.17 -13.84
N ASP A 36 -7.28 2.39 -14.34
CA ASP A 36 -6.00 3.09 -14.49
C ASP A 36 -5.36 3.37 -13.12
N TYR A 37 -6.14 3.82 -12.14
CA TYR A 37 -5.67 4.00 -10.76
C TYR A 37 -5.15 2.70 -10.15
N LEU A 38 -5.91 1.62 -10.27
CA LEU A 38 -5.55 0.33 -9.71
C LEU A 38 -4.39 -0.33 -10.46
N PHE A 39 -4.23 -0.06 -11.73
CA PHE A 39 -3.05 -0.50 -12.49
C PHE A 39 -1.77 0.07 -11.86
N TRP A 40 -1.71 1.36 -11.60
CA TRP A 40 -0.54 2.01 -10.99
C TRP A 40 -0.35 1.62 -9.53
N THR A 41 -1.41 1.52 -8.74
CA THR A 41 -1.31 1.23 -7.30
C THR A 41 -1.15 -0.24 -6.99
N VAL A 42 -1.85 -1.13 -7.70
CA VAL A 42 -1.84 -2.56 -7.40
C VAL A 42 -0.83 -3.31 -8.27
N LEU A 43 -0.84 -3.10 -9.59
CA LEU A 43 0.05 -3.87 -10.47
C LEU A 43 1.51 -3.42 -10.33
N LEU A 44 1.79 -2.14 -10.39
CA LEU A 44 3.13 -1.57 -10.29
C LEU A 44 3.51 -1.16 -8.86
N GLY A 45 2.56 -0.61 -8.12
CA GLY A 45 2.77 -0.03 -6.79
C GLY A 45 2.76 -1.03 -5.64
N SER A 46 2.27 -2.27 -5.82
CA SER A 46 2.18 -3.24 -4.72
C SER A 46 3.54 -3.61 -4.14
N ALA A 47 4.54 -3.83 -4.99
CA ALA A 47 5.87 -4.21 -4.55
C ALA A 47 6.55 -3.10 -3.71
N PRO A 48 6.66 -1.83 -4.17
CA PRO A 48 7.23 -0.77 -3.36
C PRO A 48 6.38 -0.44 -2.14
N SER A 49 5.04 -0.51 -2.20
CA SER A 49 4.16 -0.25 -1.05
C SER A 49 4.34 -1.29 0.05
N ILE A 50 4.32 -2.56 -0.28
CA ILE A 50 4.52 -3.64 0.71
C ILE A 50 5.93 -3.59 1.28
N LEU A 51 6.95 -3.34 0.45
CA LEU A 51 8.33 -3.19 0.94
C LEU A 51 8.49 -2.00 1.87
N ASN A 52 7.90 -0.85 1.53
CA ASN A 52 7.91 0.35 2.37
C ASN A 52 7.36 0.04 3.77
N VAL A 53 6.18 -0.58 3.84
CA VAL A 53 5.54 -0.95 5.10
C VAL A 53 6.38 -1.95 5.89
N VAL A 54 6.85 -3.02 5.26
CA VAL A 54 7.67 -4.05 5.91
C VAL A 54 8.98 -3.48 6.44
N LEU A 55 9.67 -2.66 5.64
CA LEU A 55 10.93 -2.03 6.06
C LEU A 55 10.72 -1.03 7.20
N ALA A 56 9.62 -0.26 7.17
CA ALA A 56 9.26 0.64 8.26
C ALA A 56 9.04 -0.13 9.59
N TYR A 57 8.34 -1.27 9.54
CA TYR A 57 8.15 -2.11 10.73
C TYR A 57 9.45 -2.76 11.20
N LEU A 58 10.32 -3.22 10.29
CA LEU A 58 11.61 -3.78 10.64
C LEU A 58 12.51 -2.75 11.33
N VAL A 59 12.58 -1.52 10.80
CA VAL A 59 13.36 -0.42 11.39
C VAL A 59 12.80 -0.02 12.76
N ARG A 60 11.47 -0.06 12.95
CA ARG A 60 10.84 0.14 14.27
C ARG A 60 11.20 -0.96 15.25
N ALA A 61 11.17 -2.21 14.81
CA ALA A 61 11.52 -3.36 15.64
C ALA A 61 12.98 -3.32 16.14
N GLU A 62 13.88 -2.67 15.40
CA GLU A 62 15.26 -2.40 15.81
C GLU A 62 15.42 -1.21 16.78
N GLY A 63 14.32 -0.64 17.28
CA GLY A 63 14.33 0.53 18.17
C GLY A 63 14.56 1.87 17.46
N SER A 64 14.68 1.90 16.13
CA SER A 64 14.91 3.11 15.34
C SER A 64 13.59 3.74 14.87
N SER A 65 12.62 3.91 15.77
CA SER A 65 11.26 4.41 15.46
C SER A 65 11.27 5.80 14.82
N LEU A 66 12.21 6.68 15.21
CA LEU A 66 12.38 8.00 14.60
C LEU A 66 12.66 7.90 13.10
N HIS A 67 13.60 7.05 12.70
CA HIS A 67 13.93 6.87 11.27
C HIS A 67 12.78 6.23 10.49
N ALA A 68 12.04 5.31 11.12
CA ALA A 68 10.86 4.74 10.50
C ALA A 68 9.79 5.80 10.25
N SER A 69 9.56 6.69 11.22
CA SER A 69 8.61 7.80 11.08
C SER A 69 9.04 8.81 10.03
N ILE A 70 10.33 9.18 9.98
CA ILE A 70 10.87 10.07 8.95
C ILE A 70 10.65 9.47 7.56
N GLY A 71 10.97 8.19 7.36
CA GLY A 71 10.79 7.54 6.05
C GLY A 71 9.33 7.52 5.59
N THR A 72 8.40 7.17 6.49
CA THR A 72 6.97 7.19 6.17
C THR A 72 6.44 8.60 5.94
N MET A 73 6.84 9.59 6.74
CA MET A 73 6.46 11.00 6.56
C MET A 73 6.99 11.57 5.25
N CYS A 74 8.23 11.29 4.87
CA CYS A 74 8.78 11.72 3.58
C CYS A 74 7.95 11.16 2.41
N GLY A 75 7.54 9.89 2.48
CA GLY A 75 6.65 9.31 1.49
C GLY A 75 5.30 10.03 1.41
N CYS A 76 4.66 10.28 2.56
CA CYS A 76 3.38 11.00 2.61
C CYS A 76 3.49 12.44 2.09
N LEU A 77 4.51 13.18 2.51
CA LEU A 77 4.72 14.57 2.05
C LEU A 77 4.98 14.62 0.55
N LEU A 78 5.77 13.69 0.03
CA LEU A 78 6.03 13.61 -1.40
C LEU A 78 4.73 13.29 -2.17
N ASN A 79 3.89 12.39 -1.66
CA ASN A 79 2.60 12.09 -2.28
C ASN A 79 1.70 13.33 -2.33
N ILE A 80 1.56 14.07 -1.21
CA ILE A 80 0.79 15.32 -1.14
C ILE A 80 1.24 16.36 -2.17
N VAL A 81 2.55 16.41 -2.46
CA VAL A 81 3.11 17.34 -3.45
C VAL A 81 2.91 16.83 -4.88
N LEU A 82 3.05 15.52 -5.10
CA LEU A 82 2.95 14.92 -6.43
C LEU A 82 1.50 14.79 -6.91
N ASP A 83 0.54 14.54 -6.01
CA ASP A 83 -0.87 14.39 -6.36
C ASP A 83 -1.41 15.58 -7.17
N PRO A 84 -1.30 16.84 -6.71
CA PRO A 84 -1.78 17.96 -7.50
C PRO A 84 -1.04 18.14 -8.82
N ILE A 85 0.27 17.84 -8.87
CA ILE A 85 1.06 17.94 -10.11
C ILE A 85 0.60 16.94 -11.16
N PHE A 86 0.24 15.73 -10.73
CA PHE A 86 -0.13 14.65 -11.67
C PHE A 86 -1.62 14.64 -12.01
N ILE A 87 -2.48 15.09 -11.09
CA ILE A 87 -3.93 15.04 -11.26
C ILE A 87 -4.45 16.26 -12.00
N LEU A 88 -3.95 17.47 -11.66
CA LEU A 88 -4.56 18.72 -12.11
C LEU A 88 -4.23 19.07 -13.57
N PRO A 89 -5.14 19.78 -14.27
CA PRO A 89 -4.99 20.16 -15.67
C PRO A 89 -3.77 21.05 -15.98
N TRP A 90 -3.28 21.80 -15.00
CA TRP A 90 -2.06 22.63 -15.14
C TRP A 90 -0.76 21.85 -14.95
N GLY A 91 -0.83 20.58 -14.52
CA GLY A 91 0.30 19.65 -14.46
C GLY A 91 0.27 18.64 -15.61
N LEU A 92 0.35 17.35 -15.28
CA LEU A 92 0.36 16.28 -16.28
C LEU A 92 -1.05 15.85 -16.75
N ASN A 93 -2.10 16.30 -16.06
CA ASN A 93 -3.51 16.01 -16.39
C ASN A 93 -3.83 14.51 -16.56
N LEU A 94 -3.23 13.67 -15.72
CA LEU A 94 -3.41 12.23 -15.76
C LEU A 94 -4.64 11.75 -14.98
N GLY A 95 -5.35 12.65 -14.30
CA GLY A 95 -6.53 12.30 -13.50
C GLY A 95 -6.27 11.20 -12.47
N ALA A 96 -7.10 10.16 -12.46
CA ALA A 96 -6.98 9.03 -11.52
C ALA A 96 -5.67 8.23 -11.70
N ALA A 97 -5.19 8.06 -12.94
CA ALA A 97 -3.89 7.43 -13.21
C ALA A 97 -2.75 8.23 -12.57
N GLY A 98 -2.84 9.56 -12.54
CA GLY A 98 -1.88 10.44 -11.89
C GLY A 98 -1.78 10.21 -10.39
N ALA A 99 -2.90 10.08 -9.69
CA ALA A 99 -2.94 9.75 -8.27
C ALA A 99 -2.27 8.39 -7.98
N GLY A 100 -2.56 7.39 -8.81
CA GLY A 100 -1.92 6.07 -8.70
C GLY A 100 -0.41 6.12 -8.92
N CYS A 101 0.03 6.88 -9.91
CA CYS A 101 1.44 7.07 -10.23
C CYS A 101 2.18 7.83 -9.11
N ALA A 102 1.59 8.89 -8.56
CA ALA A 102 2.14 9.64 -7.43
C ALA A 102 2.31 8.75 -6.19
N THR A 103 1.31 7.93 -5.89
CA THR A 103 1.36 6.94 -4.80
C THR A 103 2.47 5.91 -5.01
N CYS A 104 2.60 5.36 -6.21
CA CYS A 104 3.65 4.40 -6.55
C CYS A 104 5.04 5.04 -6.40
N LEU A 105 5.23 6.25 -6.91
CA LEU A 105 6.49 6.96 -6.84
C LEU A 105 6.87 7.33 -5.40
N SER A 106 5.93 7.82 -4.61
CA SER A 106 6.13 8.17 -3.20
C SER A 106 6.55 6.96 -2.36
N ASN A 107 5.89 5.82 -2.55
CA ASN A 107 6.26 4.57 -1.90
C ASN A 107 7.63 4.06 -2.35
N THR A 108 7.99 4.26 -3.62
CA THR A 108 9.30 3.89 -4.14
C THR A 108 10.41 4.72 -3.51
N VAL A 109 10.21 6.03 -3.37
CA VAL A 109 11.17 6.94 -2.73
C VAL A 109 11.31 6.61 -1.24
N ALA A 110 10.20 6.36 -0.53
CA ALA A 110 10.25 5.92 0.86
C ALA A 110 10.98 4.58 1.02
N CYS A 111 10.75 3.65 0.11
CA CYS A 111 11.44 2.37 0.09
C CYS A 111 12.96 2.54 -0.13
N LEU A 112 13.36 3.41 -1.07
CA LEU A 112 14.77 3.76 -1.30
C LEU A 112 15.41 4.36 -0.05
N TYR A 113 14.73 5.25 0.64
CA TYR A 113 15.20 5.81 1.92
C TYR A 113 15.51 4.70 2.93
N PHE A 114 14.62 3.72 3.09
CA PHE A 114 14.86 2.60 4.00
C PHE A 114 16.01 1.71 3.54
N PHE A 115 16.16 1.46 2.25
CA PHE A 115 17.32 0.71 1.74
C PHE A 115 18.62 1.44 2.03
N VAL A 116 18.70 2.75 1.75
CA VAL A 116 19.88 3.56 2.04
C VAL A 116 20.17 3.55 3.55
N LEU A 117 19.14 3.69 4.39
CA LEU A 117 19.29 3.63 5.85
C LEU A 117 19.89 2.30 6.30
N LEU A 118 19.39 1.18 5.78
CA LEU A 118 19.92 -0.16 6.09
C LEU A 118 21.35 -0.35 5.58
N PHE A 119 21.69 0.23 4.43
CA PHE A 119 23.06 0.21 3.91
C PHE A 119 24.03 1.00 4.78
N VAL A 120 23.64 2.22 5.18
CA VAL A 120 24.45 3.09 6.04
C VAL A 120 24.64 2.48 7.43
N LYS A 121 23.59 1.87 7.98
CA LYS A 121 23.65 1.17 9.28
C LYS A 121 24.16 -0.26 9.19
N ARG A 122 24.71 -0.67 8.05
CA ARG A 122 25.26 -2.03 7.85
C ARG A 122 26.32 -2.33 8.89
N GLY A 123 26.11 -3.42 9.65
CA GLY A 123 26.97 -3.82 10.78
C GLY A 123 26.46 -3.39 12.16
N LYS A 124 25.44 -2.49 12.24
CA LYS A 124 24.74 -2.13 13.48
C LYS A 124 23.27 -2.58 13.45
N THR A 125 22.81 -3.13 12.34
CA THR A 125 21.42 -3.61 12.15
C THR A 125 21.39 -5.14 12.19
N TYR A 126 20.35 -5.69 12.80
CA TYR A 126 20.06 -7.13 12.82
C TYR A 126 19.35 -7.60 11.54
N VAL A 127 18.87 -6.67 10.71
CA VAL A 127 18.19 -7.00 9.44
C VAL A 127 19.20 -7.51 8.44
N CYS A 128 19.08 -8.78 8.08
CA CYS A 128 19.93 -9.43 7.08
C CYS A 128 19.14 -9.62 5.77
N ILE A 129 19.62 -8.97 4.68
CA ILE A 129 18.99 -9.04 3.36
C ILE A 129 19.57 -10.19 2.50
N LYS A 130 20.49 -10.99 3.05
CA LYS A 130 21.11 -12.08 2.29
C LYS A 130 20.13 -13.23 2.05
N PRO A 131 19.79 -13.58 0.78
CA PRO A 131 18.87 -14.68 0.47
C PRO A 131 19.35 -16.04 1.00
N SER A 132 20.68 -16.23 1.14
CA SER A 132 21.28 -17.47 1.63
C SER A 132 20.97 -17.75 3.10
N MET A 133 20.55 -16.76 3.88
CA MET A 133 20.18 -16.92 5.29
C MET A 133 18.67 -17.20 5.47
N PHE A 134 17.91 -17.27 4.38
CA PHE A 134 16.48 -17.62 4.44
C PHE A 134 16.33 -19.12 4.77
N ARG A 135 16.24 -19.41 6.07
CA ARG A 135 15.93 -20.76 6.59
C ARG A 135 14.61 -20.69 7.37
N PRO A 136 13.48 -20.98 6.72
CA PRO A 136 12.19 -21.01 7.40
C PRO A 136 12.17 -22.19 8.39
N SER A 137 12.25 -21.90 9.68
CA SER A 137 12.01 -22.88 10.74
C SER A 137 10.51 -22.94 11.04
N LYS A 138 9.99 -24.14 11.36
CA LYS A 138 8.59 -24.34 11.77
C LYS A 138 8.21 -23.40 12.93
N GLN A 139 9.14 -23.12 13.82
CA GLN A 139 8.92 -22.24 14.97
C GLN A 139 8.75 -20.78 14.55
N ILE A 140 9.55 -20.31 13.59
CA ILE A 140 9.43 -18.96 13.02
C ILE A 140 8.10 -18.81 12.27
N VAL A 141 7.77 -19.79 11.43
CA VAL A 141 6.49 -19.78 10.69
C VAL A 141 5.30 -19.76 11.64
N LYS A 142 5.30 -20.59 12.70
CA LYS A 142 4.26 -20.61 13.73
C LYS A 142 4.13 -19.26 14.45
N GLY A 143 5.26 -18.62 14.79
CA GLY A 143 5.26 -17.30 15.41
C GLY A 143 4.69 -16.21 14.50
N VAL A 144 5.13 -16.17 13.23
CA VAL A 144 4.63 -15.22 12.23
C VAL A 144 3.14 -15.42 11.96
N CYS A 145 2.69 -16.66 11.77
CA CYS A 145 1.27 -16.96 11.57
C CYS A 145 0.43 -16.65 12.82
N GLY A 146 0.95 -16.91 14.02
CA GLY A 146 0.26 -16.64 15.28
C GLY A 146 -0.08 -15.17 15.49
N VAL A 147 0.74 -14.25 14.98
CA VAL A 147 0.49 -12.80 15.03
C VAL A 147 -0.17 -12.30 13.75
N GLY A 148 0.25 -12.82 12.61
CA GLY A 148 -0.20 -12.36 11.29
C GLY A 148 -1.66 -12.71 10.99
N ILE A 149 -2.12 -13.92 11.36
CA ILE A 149 -3.51 -14.34 11.09
C ILE A 149 -4.52 -13.47 11.85
N PRO A 150 -4.39 -13.26 13.17
CA PRO A 150 -5.32 -12.36 13.88
C PRO A 150 -5.28 -10.93 13.35
N ALA A 151 -4.10 -10.40 13.03
CA ALA A 151 -3.96 -9.06 12.44
C ALA A 151 -4.62 -8.96 11.06
N SER A 152 -4.51 -10.02 10.24
CA SER A 152 -5.16 -10.08 8.93
C SER A 152 -6.69 -10.13 9.05
N ILE A 153 -7.21 -10.91 10.00
CA ILE A 153 -8.64 -10.97 10.29
C ILE A 153 -9.17 -9.61 10.75
N GLN A 154 -8.43 -8.93 11.64
CA GLN A 154 -8.80 -7.59 12.11
C GLN A 154 -8.86 -6.59 10.95
N ASN A 155 -7.87 -6.58 10.07
CA ASN A 155 -7.87 -5.72 8.88
C ASN A 155 -9.03 -6.06 7.93
N LEU A 156 -9.30 -7.34 7.70
CA LEU A 156 -10.42 -7.78 6.87
C LEU A 156 -11.76 -7.31 7.43
N LEU A 157 -11.97 -7.45 8.74
CA LEU A 157 -13.18 -6.97 9.41
C LEU A 157 -13.32 -5.44 9.31
N ASN A 158 -12.22 -4.71 9.46
CA ASN A 158 -12.22 -3.25 9.32
C ASN A 158 -12.61 -2.82 7.90
N VAL A 159 -11.98 -3.39 6.88
CA VAL A 159 -12.30 -3.11 5.46
C VAL A 159 -13.74 -3.49 5.13
N THR A 160 -14.21 -4.66 5.61
CA THR A 160 -15.59 -5.11 5.39
C THR A 160 -16.57 -4.15 6.08
N GLY A 161 -16.30 -3.73 7.31
CA GLY A 161 -17.11 -2.75 8.03
C GLY A 161 -17.23 -1.43 7.28
N MET A 162 -16.10 -0.91 6.78
CA MET A 162 -16.08 0.32 5.97
C MET A 162 -16.84 0.16 4.65
N THR A 163 -16.71 -1.00 3.98
CA THR A 163 -17.43 -1.28 2.73
C THR A 163 -18.94 -1.32 2.96
N ILE A 164 -19.38 -2.01 4.02
CA ILE A 164 -20.81 -2.06 4.38
C ILE A 164 -21.31 -0.65 4.70
N LEU A 165 -20.57 0.11 5.49
CA LEU A 165 -20.93 1.46 5.87
C LEU A 165 -21.05 2.37 4.64
N ASN A 166 -20.08 2.32 3.72
CA ASN A 166 -20.13 3.07 2.47
C ASN A 166 -21.34 2.67 1.60
N ASN A 167 -21.66 1.40 1.52
CA ASN A 167 -22.84 0.93 0.78
C ASN A 167 -24.16 1.47 1.39
N PHE A 168 -24.27 1.45 2.71
CA PHE A 168 -25.45 2.05 3.37
C PHE A 168 -25.50 3.56 3.16
N THR A 169 -24.36 4.24 3.24
CA THR A 169 -24.27 5.70 3.08
C THR A 169 -24.57 6.12 1.65
N SER A 170 -24.18 5.31 0.65
CA SER A 170 -24.45 5.59 -0.77
C SER A 170 -25.93 5.65 -1.12
N ALA A 171 -26.78 4.97 -0.33
CA ALA A 171 -28.24 5.03 -0.49
C ALA A 171 -28.83 6.41 -0.14
N TYR A 172 -28.10 7.25 0.60
CA TYR A 172 -28.52 8.59 1.00
C TYR A 172 -27.93 9.72 0.12
N GLY A 173 -27.16 9.37 -0.92
CA GLY A 173 -26.58 10.31 -1.87
C GLY A 173 -25.05 10.42 -1.78
N SER A 174 -24.49 11.30 -2.63
CA SER A 174 -23.03 11.48 -2.73
C SER A 174 -22.42 12.26 -1.57
N ASP A 175 -23.14 13.22 -1.01
CA ASP A 175 -22.63 14.12 0.04
C ASP A 175 -22.31 13.40 1.35
N PRO A 176 -23.17 12.48 1.87
CA PRO A 176 -22.84 11.66 3.02
C PRO A 176 -21.63 10.74 2.80
N VAL A 177 -21.45 10.20 1.58
CA VAL A 177 -20.30 9.36 1.23
C VAL A 177 -19.01 10.18 1.27
N ALA A 178 -19.02 11.40 0.72
CA ALA A 178 -17.88 12.31 0.77
C ALA A 178 -17.52 12.71 2.21
N ALA A 179 -18.54 12.98 3.04
CA ALA A 179 -18.33 13.29 4.46
C ALA A 179 -17.71 12.10 5.23
N MET A 180 -18.15 10.86 4.96
CA MET A 180 -17.57 9.66 5.56
C MET A 180 -16.13 9.46 5.13
N GLY A 181 -15.78 9.74 3.87
CA GLY A 181 -14.40 9.66 3.37
C GLY A 181 -13.42 10.63 4.03
N THR A 182 -13.93 11.73 4.62
CA THR A 182 -13.09 12.68 5.38
C THR A 182 -12.89 12.28 6.85
N VAL A 183 -13.72 11.38 7.38
CA VAL A 183 -13.68 10.94 8.78
C VAL A 183 -12.95 9.60 8.93
N SER A 184 -12.87 8.80 7.88
CA SER A 184 -12.21 7.49 7.86
C SER A 184 -10.71 7.61 7.53
#